data_59221a544ac0e4d3340159d88bf4bb85
#
_entry.id   59221a544ac0e4d3340159d88bf4bb85
#
_cell.length_a   1.000
_cell.length_b   1.000
_cell.length_c   1.000
_cell.angle_alpha   90.00
_cell.angle_beta   90.00
_cell.angle_gamma   90.00
#
_symmetry.space_group_name_H-M   'P 1'
#
loop_
_entity.id
_entity.type
_entity.pdbx_description
1 polymer ?
#
loop_
_entity_poly.entity_id
_entity_poly.type
_entity_poly.pdbx_seq_one_letter_code
_entity_poly.pdbx_strand_id
1 'polypeptide(L)'
;MDKPYLPLAYFDGAAPQNNYTPNVPYTLEVYPDPRPQDVEEGYTRRYLRTAGADSPRSITLRRKGNEWFLWEYAGILLGIRIPANENPWA
;
A
#
# COMPACT_ATOMS: atom_id res chain seq x y z
N MET A 1 8.31 12.77 0.29
CA MET A 1 7.30 12.27 -0.66
C MET A 1 6.47 13.45 -1.12
N ASP A 2 6.39 13.66 -2.44
CA ASP A 2 5.75 14.85 -3.00
C ASP A 2 4.22 14.82 -2.93
N LYS A 3 3.66 13.63 -2.63
CA LYS A 3 2.21 13.43 -2.64
C LYS A 3 1.78 12.90 -1.27
N PRO A 4 1.30 13.77 -0.39
CA PRO A 4 0.97 13.39 0.99
C PRO A 4 -0.17 12.39 1.12
N TYR A 5 -1.01 12.23 0.07
CA TYR A 5 -2.10 11.26 0.10
C TYR A 5 -1.63 9.82 -0.08
N LEU A 6 -0.42 9.59 -0.60
CA LEU A 6 0.04 8.23 -0.89
C LEU A 6 0.06 7.31 0.33
N PRO A 7 0.60 7.72 1.48
CA PRO A 7 0.55 6.85 2.66
C PRO A 7 -0.86 6.61 3.17
N LEU A 8 -1.79 7.53 2.93
CA LEU A 8 -3.18 7.39 3.37
C LEU A 8 -4.01 6.48 2.46
N ALA A 9 -3.60 6.31 1.20
CA ALA A 9 -4.35 5.59 0.19
C ALA A 9 -4.58 4.11 0.51
N TYR A 10 -3.77 3.53 1.39
CA TYR A 10 -3.82 2.11 1.74
C TYR A 10 -4.62 1.83 3.01
N PHE A 11 -5.03 2.85 3.74
CA PHE A 11 -5.85 2.66 4.93
C PHE A 11 -7.32 2.47 4.56
N ASP A 12 -8.02 1.68 5.38
CA ASP A 12 -9.43 1.39 5.13
C ASP A 12 -10.27 2.66 5.05
N GLY A 13 -11.14 2.71 4.07
CA GLY A 13 -12.04 3.84 3.83
C GLY A 13 -11.46 4.94 2.95
N ALA A 14 -10.15 4.98 2.75
CA ALA A 14 -9.53 5.97 1.88
C ALA A 14 -9.82 5.65 0.42
N ALA A 15 -10.24 6.65 -0.34
CA ALA A 15 -10.55 6.51 -1.76
C ALA A 15 -10.33 7.86 -2.47
N PRO A 16 -10.12 7.85 -3.80
CA PRO A 16 -9.96 9.10 -4.54
C PRO A 16 -11.13 10.07 -4.34
N GLN A 17 -12.35 9.53 -4.23
CA GLN A 17 -13.57 10.31 -4.10
C GLN A 17 -13.67 11.08 -2.79
N ASN A 18 -13.02 10.60 -1.74
CA ASN A 18 -13.00 11.27 -0.44
C ASN A 18 -11.63 11.87 -0.11
N ASN A 19 -10.81 12.10 -1.16
CA ASN A 19 -9.46 12.65 -1.04
C ASN A 19 -8.56 11.81 -0.12
N TYR A 20 -8.73 10.48 -0.17
CA TYR A 20 -7.99 9.52 0.63
C TYR A 20 -8.07 9.80 2.13
N THR A 21 -9.31 10.01 2.58
CA THR A 21 -9.60 10.21 4.00
C THR A 21 -9.96 8.85 4.63
N PRO A 22 -9.06 8.25 5.41
CA PRO A 22 -9.33 6.94 6.00
C PRO A 22 -10.38 6.98 7.08
N ASN A 23 -10.97 5.82 7.34
CA ASN A 23 -11.82 5.62 8.52
C ASN A 23 -10.97 5.70 9.80
N VAL A 24 -11.60 6.08 10.89
CA VAL A 24 -10.94 6.15 12.20
C VAL A 24 -11.47 5.00 13.06
N PRO A 25 -10.58 4.25 13.73
CA PRO A 25 -9.12 4.34 13.75
C PRO A 25 -8.51 3.89 12.42
N TYR A 26 -7.33 4.40 12.11
CA TYR A 26 -6.62 4.01 10.88
C TYR A 26 -6.32 2.53 10.91
N THR A 27 -6.78 1.82 9.89
CA THR A 27 -6.63 0.37 9.79
C THR A 27 -6.01 0.02 8.44
N LEU A 28 -4.94 -0.75 8.49
CA LEU A 28 -4.25 -1.25 7.31
C LEU A 28 -4.48 -2.74 7.19
N GLU A 29 -5.08 -3.19 6.10
CA GLU A 29 -5.25 -4.61 5.84
C GLU A 29 -4.06 -5.14 5.05
N VAL A 30 -3.43 -6.18 5.58
CA VAL A 30 -2.29 -6.83 4.97
C VAL A 30 -2.69 -8.24 4.55
N TYR A 31 -2.51 -8.55 3.28
CA TYR A 31 -2.91 -9.85 2.71
C TYR A 31 -1.70 -10.75 2.53
N PRO A 32 -1.85 -12.07 2.75
CA PRO A 32 -0.74 -13.00 2.58
C PRO A 32 -0.34 -13.12 1.11
N ASP A 33 0.91 -13.52 0.89
CA ASP A 33 1.42 -13.81 -0.43
C ASP A 33 0.83 -15.15 -0.92
N PRO A 34 0.18 -15.19 -2.10
CA PRO A 34 -0.33 -16.45 -2.64
C PRO A 34 0.78 -17.40 -3.13
N ARG A 35 2.00 -16.88 -3.27
CA ARG A 35 3.16 -17.67 -3.74
C ARG A 35 4.37 -17.44 -2.84
N PRO A 36 4.29 -17.82 -1.55
CA PRO A 36 5.39 -17.58 -0.62
C PRO A 36 6.69 -18.29 -1.00
N GLN A 37 6.60 -19.37 -1.75
CA GLN A 37 7.76 -20.13 -2.21
C GLN A 37 8.58 -19.38 -3.27
N ASP A 38 8.03 -18.33 -3.90
CA ASP A 38 8.73 -17.54 -4.90
C ASP A 38 9.63 -16.47 -4.26
N VAL A 39 9.63 -16.37 -2.96
CA VAL A 39 10.39 -15.38 -2.21
C VAL A 39 11.56 -16.06 -1.51
N GLU A 40 12.75 -15.44 -1.56
CA GLU A 40 13.94 -16.00 -0.93
C GLU A 40 13.80 -16.13 0.58
N GLU A 41 14.49 -17.11 1.16
CA GLU A 41 14.56 -17.26 2.61
C GLU A 41 15.07 -15.98 3.27
N GLY A 42 14.46 -15.60 4.38
CA GLY A 42 14.80 -14.34 5.06
C GLY A 42 14.00 -13.14 4.57
N TYR A 43 13.17 -13.34 3.56
CA TYR A 43 12.28 -12.31 3.02
C TYR A 43 10.83 -12.78 3.13
N THR A 44 9.92 -11.83 3.25
CA THR A 44 8.50 -12.12 3.21
C THR A 44 7.81 -11.06 2.38
N ARG A 45 6.90 -11.49 1.51
CA ARG A 45 6.10 -10.60 0.67
C ARG A 45 4.68 -10.54 1.24
N ARG A 46 4.12 -9.34 1.25
CA ARG A 46 2.73 -9.11 1.64
C ARG A 46 2.08 -8.20 0.61
N TYR A 47 0.78 -8.22 0.57
CA TYR A 47 0.01 -7.40 -0.36
C TYR A 47 -0.87 -6.42 0.39
N LEU A 48 -0.97 -5.22 -0.16
CA LEU A 48 -1.84 -4.16 0.32
C LEU A 48 -2.82 -3.80 -0.77
N ARG A 49 -4.01 -3.38 -0.40
CA ARG A 49 -5.01 -2.90 -1.34
C ARG A 49 -5.30 -1.43 -1.13
N THR A 50 -5.63 -0.76 -2.21
CA THR A 50 -6.03 0.64 -2.20
C THR A 50 -7.14 0.85 -3.21
N ALA A 51 -8.09 1.72 -2.89
CA ALA A 51 -9.13 2.13 -3.84
C ALA A 51 -8.56 2.95 -5.02
N GLY A 52 -7.30 3.38 -4.92
CA GLY A 52 -6.62 4.13 -5.97
C GLY A 52 -5.98 3.27 -7.04
N ALA A 53 -6.07 1.94 -6.95
CA ALA A 53 -5.51 1.02 -7.94
C ALA A 53 -6.37 -0.22 -8.09
N ASP A 54 -6.36 -0.82 -9.28
CA ASP A 54 -7.21 -1.97 -9.59
C ASP A 54 -6.65 -3.29 -9.07
N SER A 55 -5.34 -3.35 -8.82
CA SER A 55 -4.67 -4.57 -8.36
C SER A 55 -3.96 -4.34 -7.03
N PRO A 56 -3.82 -5.41 -6.22
CA PRO A 56 -3.04 -5.31 -4.99
C PRO A 56 -1.59 -4.90 -5.28
N ARG A 57 -1.00 -4.21 -4.33
CA ARG A 57 0.40 -3.78 -4.39
C ARG A 57 1.21 -4.56 -3.39
N SER A 58 2.39 -5.04 -3.80
CA SER A 58 3.25 -5.83 -2.94
C SER A 58 4.27 -4.98 -2.21
N ILE A 59 4.57 -5.41 -1.00
CA ILE A 59 5.75 -4.97 -0.25
C ILE A 59 6.55 -6.19 0.13
N THR A 60 7.86 -6.03 0.23
CA THR A 60 8.75 -7.10 0.68
C THR A 60 9.44 -6.66 1.95
N LEU A 61 9.42 -7.55 2.93
CA LEU A 61 10.07 -7.35 4.21
C LEU A 61 11.30 -8.25 4.29
N ARG A 62 12.37 -7.76 4.89
CA ARG A 62 13.60 -8.53 5.12
C ARG A 62 13.76 -8.76 6.62
N ARG A 63 14.06 -10.01 6.97
CA ARG A 63 14.33 -10.37 8.36
C ARG A 63 15.80 -10.10 8.70
N LYS A 64 16.00 -9.48 9.86
CA LYS A 64 17.33 -9.33 10.45
C LYS A 64 17.21 -9.61 11.95
N GLY A 65 17.77 -10.73 12.39
CA GLY A 65 17.59 -11.21 13.75
C GLY A 65 16.11 -11.55 14.00
N ASN A 66 15.51 -10.92 14.98
CA ASN A 66 14.08 -11.11 15.33
C ASN A 66 13.18 -9.99 14.79
N GLU A 67 13.73 -9.13 13.93
CA GLU A 67 13.00 -7.97 13.41
C GLU A 67 12.83 -8.05 11.91
N TRP A 68 11.74 -7.44 11.42
CA TRP A 68 11.44 -7.31 10.01
C TRP A 68 11.56 -5.86 9.58
N PHE A 69 12.17 -5.62 8.43
CA PHE A 69 12.39 -4.29 7.86
C PHE A 69 11.73 -4.20 6.49
N LEU A 70 11.18 -3.05 6.19
CA LEU A 70 10.65 -2.77 4.86
C LEU A 70 11.82 -2.73 3.86
N TRP A 71 11.80 -3.64 2.89
CA TRP A 71 12.91 -3.82 1.94
C TRP A 71 12.58 -3.30 0.56
N GLU A 72 11.44 -3.71 0.00
CA GLU A 72 10.95 -3.24 -1.29
C GLU A 72 9.53 -2.72 -1.12
N TYR A 73 9.29 -1.49 -1.57
CA TYR A 73 7.99 -0.85 -1.41
C TYR A 73 7.63 0.09 -2.56
N ALA A 74 8.43 0.12 -3.63
CA ALA A 74 8.21 1.04 -4.75
C ALA A 74 6.82 0.88 -5.37
N GLY A 75 6.28 -0.33 -5.37
CA GLY A 75 4.97 -0.61 -5.96
C GLY A 75 3.81 0.12 -5.28
N ILE A 76 3.95 0.47 -4.00
CA ILE A 76 2.88 1.20 -3.30
C ILE A 76 2.87 2.70 -3.61
N LEU A 77 3.92 3.21 -4.24
CA LEU A 77 4.07 4.62 -4.55
C LEU A 77 3.66 4.97 -5.98
N LEU A 78 3.44 3.96 -6.83
CA LEU A 78 3.20 4.14 -8.25
C LEU A 78 1.76 3.82 -8.64
N GLY A 79 1.25 4.51 -9.66
CA GLY A 79 -0.01 4.18 -10.26
C GLY A 79 -1.24 4.38 -9.38
N ILE A 80 -1.15 5.21 -8.36
CA ILE A 80 -2.28 5.54 -7.50
C ILE A 80 -3.05 6.71 -8.10
N ARG A 81 -4.36 6.55 -8.26
CA ARG A 81 -5.22 7.60 -8.81
C ARG A 81 -5.16 8.86 -7.96
N ILE A 82 -5.14 10.02 -8.61
CA ILE A 82 -5.14 11.29 -7.91
C ILE A 82 -6.46 11.49 -7.17
N PRO A 83 -6.44 12.16 -6.01
CA PRO A 83 -7.68 12.43 -5.28
C PRO A 83 -8.57 13.42 -6.04
N ALA A 84 -9.86 13.41 -5.72
CA ALA A 84 -10.84 14.23 -6.44
C ALA A 84 -10.52 15.71 -6.39
N ASN A 85 -10.00 16.21 -5.26
CA ASN A 85 -9.67 17.63 -5.12
C ASN A 85 -8.46 18.08 -5.96
N GLU A 86 -7.68 17.14 -6.49
CA GLU A 86 -6.55 17.44 -7.38
C GLU A 86 -6.83 17.10 -8.83
N ASN A 87 -8.00 16.52 -9.12
CA ASN A 87 -8.38 16.12 -10.48
C ASN A 87 -9.23 17.22 -11.12
N PRO A 88 -8.70 17.95 -12.12
CA PRO A 88 -9.46 19.03 -12.77
C PRO A 88 -10.66 18.55 -13.58
N TRP A 89 -10.74 17.24 -13.83
CA TRP A 89 -11.80 16.63 -14.61
C TRP A 89 -12.86 15.92 -13.77
N ALA A 90 -12.71 15.94 -12.44
CA ALA A 90 -13.65 15.31 -11.52
C ALA A 90 -14.90 16.16 -11.29
#